data_7459e835de076a01137577358b230014
#
_entry.id   7459e835de076a01137577358b230014
#
_cell.length_a   1.000
_cell.length_b   1.000
_cell.length_c   1.000
_cell.angle_alpha   90.00
_cell.angle_beta   90.00
_cell.angle_gamma   90.00
#
_symmetry.space_group_name_H-M   'P 1'
#
loop_
_entity.id
_entity.type
_entity.pdbx_description
1 polymer ?
#
loop_
_entity_poly.entity_id
_entity_poly.type
_entity_poly.pdbx_seq_one_letter_code
_entity_poly.pdbx_strand_id
1 'polypeptide(L)'
;EECVNVEKTLRQVSAWTGTDYDRMMDIYKRGKRKLKPFEPIILSQDIPFEVLAQIEANGLRWPGLEIITRRGRHYKQGVLMAHVLGYVAEANEDEMEKDPDLAMGDTVGKQGLEYVLEKRLRGVKGVRQVEVDATGRPMGETVIQPARPGEDVTLSIDLKTQLLGMEMLKGKAGAVVVMEADTGRL
;
A
#
# COMPACT_ATOMS: atom_id res chain seq x y z
N GLU A 1 12.74 -11.33 16.53
CA GLU A 1 13.17 -12.13 17.71
C GLU A 1 12.28 -11.90 18.95
N GLU A 2 11.43 -10.88 18.96
CA GLU A 2 10.48 -10.64 20.08
C GLU A 2 9.32 -11.66 20.13
N CYS A 3 9.04 -12.33 19.02
CA CYS A 3 7.97 -13.32 18.97
C CYS A 3 8.44 -14.66 19.56
N VAL A 4 7.98 -14.96 20.76
CA VAL A 4 8.36 -16.18 21.51
C VAL A 4 7.92 -17.48 20.81
N ASN A 5 6.84 -17.46 20.02
CA ASN A 5 6.37 -18.60 19.26
C ASN A 5 5.70 -18.16 17.95
N VAL A 6 6.50 -18.09 16.89
CA VAL A 6 6.08 -17.64 15.57
C VAL A 6 4.88 -18.44 15.02
N GLU A 7 4.90 -19.77 15.12
CA GLU A 7 3.81 -20.60 14.59
C GLU A 7 2.49 -20.30 15.28
N LYS A 8 2.51 -20.18 16.61
CA LYS A 8 1.33 -19.86 17.39
C LYS A 8 0.79 -18.48 17.05
N THR A 9 1.69 -17.50 16.88
CA THR A 9 1.32 -16.14 16.50
C THR A 9 0.70 -16.11 15.10
N LEU A 10 1.32 -16.75 14.10
CA LEU A 10 0.77 -16.82 12.75
C LEU A 10 -0.59 -17.51 12.68
N ARG A 11 -0.80 -18.59 13.42
CA ARG A 11 -2.13 -19.25 13.54
C ARG A 11 -3.18 -18.32 14.12
N GLN A 12 -2.81 -17.54 15.14
CA GLN A 12 -3.73 -16.60 15.76
C GLN A 12 -4.06 -15.43 14.83
N VAL A 13 -3.06 -14.86 14.13
CA VAL A 13 -3.27 -13.79 13.14
C VAL A 13 -4.13 -14.30 11.97
N SER A 14 -3.87 -15.52 11.49
CA SER A 14 -4.69 -16.19 10.49
C SER A 14 -6.16 -16.29 10.92
N ALA A 15 -6.42 -16.70 12.17
CA ALA A 15 -7.77 -16.79 12.72
C ALA A 15 -8.47 -15.43 12.81
N TRP A 16 -7.75 -14.36 13.16
CA TRP A 16 -8.31 -13.01 13.25
C TRP A 16 -8.57 -12.37 11.89
N THR A 17 -7.64 -12.53 10.94
CA THR A 17 -7.71 -11.85 9.64
C THR A 17 -8.44 -12.67 8.57
N GLY A 18 -8.71 -13.94 8.82
CA GLY A 18 -9.25 -14.87 7.83
C GLY A 18 -8.26 -15.22 6.69
N THR A 19 -7.00 -14.80 6.82
CA THR A 19 -5.97 -15.12 5.83
C THR A 19 -5.45 -16.54 6.05
N ASP A 20 -5.23 -17.27 4.97
CA ASP A 20 -4.71 -18.64 5.04
C ASP A 20 -3.35 -18.72 5.76
N TYR A 21 -3.20 -19.71 6.64
CA TYR A 21 -2.00 -19.88 7.44
C TYR A 21 -0.76 -20.19 6.60
N ASP A 22 -0.88 -21.04 5.58
CA ASP A 22 0.25 -21.42 4.75
C ASP A 22 0.77 -20.23 3.94
N ARG A 23 -0.14 -19.40 3.45
CA ARG A 23 0.20 -18.12 2.82
C ARG A 23 0.94 -17.18 3.78
N MET A 24 0.49 -17.04 5.03
CA MET A 24 1.19 -16.22 6.03
C MET A 24 2.57 -16.77 6.36
N MET A 25 2.70 -18.08 6.47
CA MET A 25 3.98 -18.73 6.72
C MET A 25 4.96 -18.47 5.56
N ASP A 26 4.50 -18.49 4.32
CA ASP A 26 5.34 -18.17 3.15
C ASP A 26 5.77 -16.70 3.13
N ILE A 27 4.88 -15.78 3.49
CA ILE A 27 5.21 -14.35 3.64
C ILE A 27 6.29 -14.18 4.72
N TYR A 28 6.10 -14.82 5.89
CA TYR A 28 7.06 -14.77 6.97
C TYR A 28 8.44 -15.32 6.56
N LYS A 29 8.49 -16.50 5.94
CA LYS A 29 9.74 -17.11 5.48
C LYS A 29 10.48 -16.26 4.44
N ARG A 30 9.74 -15.62 3.53
CA ARG A 30 10.32 -14.70 2.53
C ARG A 30 10.85 -13.42 3.20
N GLY A 31 10.06 -12.82 4.09
CA GLY A 31 10.46 -11.64 4.84
C GLY A 31 11.72 -11.89 5.66
N LYS A 32 11.77 -12.99 6.41
CA LYS A 32 12.94 -13.35 7.22
C LYS A 32 14.25 -13.53 6.41
N ARG A 33 14.14 -13.88 5.11
CA ARG A 33 15.32 -14.01 4.23
C ARG A 33 15.77 -12.71 3.60
N LYS A 34 14.81 -11.77 3.33
CA LYS A 34 15.06 -10.55 2.55
C LYS A 34 15.22 -9.29 3.43
N LEU A 35 14.58 -9.24 4.58
CA LEU A 35 14.55 -8.09 5.48
C LEU A 35 15.61 -8.21 6.58
N LYS A 36 16.02 -7.06 7.12
CA LYS A 36 16.92 -7.00 8.28
C LYS A 36 16.16 -7.44 9.55
N PRO A 37 16.87 -7.92 10.59
CA PRO A 37 16.23 -8.45 11.81
C PRO A 37 15.28 -7.48 12.52
N PHE A 38 15.48 -6.17 12.38
CA PHE A 38 14.65 -5.12 12.98
C PHE A 38 13.57 -4.56 12.05
N GLU A 39 13.51 -5.01 10.81
CA GLU A 39 12.47 -4.60 9.86
C GLU A 39 11.20 -5.44 10.05
N PRO A 40 10.01 -4.82 10.18
CA PRO A 40 8.78 -5.54 10.38
C PRO A 40 8.36 -6.31 9.13
N ILE A 41 7.91 -7.54 9.31
CA ILE A 41 7.33 -8.37 8.24
C ILE A 41 5.83 -8.12 8.20
N ILE A 42 5.32 -7.61 7.08
CA ILE A 42 3.89 -7.35 6.91
C ILE A 42 3.17 -8.66 6.61
N LEU A 43 2.35 -9.12 7.54
CA LEU A 43 1.60 -10.36 7.43
C LEU A 43 0.24 -10.19 6.76
N SER A 44 -0.43 -9.06 7.00
CA SER A 44 -1.74 -8.74 6.42
C SER A 44 -1.86 -7.23 6.21
N GLN A 45 -2.64 -6.83 5.22
CA GLN A 45 -2.94 -5.43 4.90
C GLN A 45 -4.45 -5.21 4.94
N ASP A 46 -4.87 -3.96 5.10
CA ASP A 46 -6.28 -3.53 5.08
C ASP A 46 -7.17 -4.31 6.06
N ILE A 47 -6.67 -4.52 7.28
CA ILE A 47 -7.41 -5.24 8.33
C ILE A 47 -8.64 -4.44 8.78
N PRO A 48 -9.81 -5.08 8.94
CA PRO A 48 -11.01 -4.43 9.46
C PRO A 48 -10.81 -3.89 10.87
N PHE A 49 -11.58 -2.85 11.23
CA PHE A 49 -11.48 -2.21 12.54
C PHE A 49 -11.71 -3.19 13.71
N GLU A 50 -12.62 -4.15 13.53
CA GLU A 50 -12.93 -5.18 14.53
C GLU A 50 -11.71 -6.06 14.81
N VAL A 51 -10.96 -6.42 13.77
CA VAL A 51 -9.73 -7.21 13.88
C VAL A 51 -8.61 -6.38 14.52
N LEU A 52 -8.49 -5.11 14.13
CA LEU A 52 -7.57 -4.16 14.74
C LEU A 52 -7.82 -4.07 16.25
N ALA A 53 -9.07 -3.86 16.67
CA ALA A 53 -9.43 -3.78 18.09
C ALA A 53 -9.11 -5.08 18.85
N GLN A 54 -9.30 -6.25 18.23
CA GLN A 54 -8.94 -7.55 18.83
C GLN A 54 -7.43 -7.69 19.01
N ILE A 55 -6.63 -7.28 18.04
CA ILE A 55 -5.18 -7.34 18.10
C ILE A 55 -4.68 -6.41 19.21
N GLU A 56 -5.13 -5.17 19.26
CA GLU A 56 -4.77 -4.18 20.29
C GLU A 56 -5.14 -4.67 21.71
N ALA A 57 -6.34 -5.17 21.88
CA ALA A 57 -6.80 -5.70 23.18
C ALA A 57 -5.98 -6.90 23.67
N ASN A 58 -5.33 -7.62 22.79
CA ASN A 58 -4.53 -8.80 23.12
C ASN A 58 -3.01 -8.57 22.95
N GLY A 59 -2.57 -7.36 22.66
CA GLY A 59 -1.17 -7.06 22.33
C GLY A 59 -0.15 -7.60 23.35
N LEU A 60 -0.44 -7.50 24.65
CA LEU A 60 0.42 -8.05 25.72
C LEU A 60 0.61 -9.58 25.65
N ARG A 61 -0.31 -10.31 25.04
CA ARG A 61 -0.24 -11.79 24.90
C ARG A 61 0.55 -12.24 23.68
N TRP A 62 0.79 -11.32 22.74
CA TRP A 62 1.43 -11.57 21.45
C TRP A 62 2.60 -10.61 21.22
N PRO A 63 3.67 -10.72 22.03
CA PRO A 63 4.86 -9.87 21.86
C PRO A 63 5.45 -10.06 20.45
N GLY A 64 5.91 -8.97 19.85
CA GLY A 64 6.42 -8.94 18.49
C GLY A 64 5.35 -8.85 17.39
N LEU A 65 4.07 -8.68 17.75
CA LEU A 65 3.01 -8.32 16.81
C LEU A 65 2.68 -6.83 16.95
N GLU A 66 2.81 -6.10 15.87
CA GLU A 66 2.57 -4.66 15.82
C GLU A 66 1.54 -4.29 14.75
N ILE A 67 0.80 -3.22 15.00
CA ILE A 67 -0.08 -2.59 14.01
C ILE A 67 0.64 -1.37 13.45
N ILE A 68 0.85 -1.37 12.15
CA ILE A 68 1.48 -0.27 11.43
C ILE A 68 0.46 0.43 10.56
N THR A 69 0.28 1.73 10.76
CA THR A 69 -0.55 2.54 9.88
C THR A 69 0.25 2.94 8.64
N ARG A 70 -0.28 2.57 7.47
CA ARG A 70 0.28 2.99 6.18
C ARG A 70 -0.70 3.89 5.44
N ARG A 71 -0.16 4.82 4.66
CA ARG A 71 -0.97 5.61 3.72
C ARG A 71 -1.26 4.75 2.50
N GLY A 72 -2.54 4.60 2.17
CA GLY A 72 -3.00 3.92 0.97
C GLY A 72 -3.71 4.87 0.00
N ARG A 73 -3.95 4.42 -1.23
CA ARG A 73 -4.81 5.13 -2.18
C ARG A 73 -6.27 4.89 -1.83
N HIS A 74 -7.04 5.96 -1.77
CA HIS A 74 -8.48 5.89 -1.63
C HIS A 74 -9.14 6.56 -2.84
N TYR A 75 -9.76 5.76 -3.70
CA TYR A 75 -10.42 6.24 -4.91
C TYR A 75 -11.89 6.52 -4.63
N LYS A 76 -12.24 7.76 -4.28
CA LYS A 76 -13.62 8.17 -3.96
C LYS A 76 -14.62 7.80 -5.06
N GLN A 77 -14.17 7.83 -6.31
CA GLN A 77 -14.96 7.53 -7.52
C GLN A 77 -14.33 6.34 -8.29
N GLY A 78 -13.85 5.33 -7.58
CA GLY A 78 -13.03 4.25 -8.14
C GLY A 78 -13.62 3.60 -9.38
N VAL A 79 -14.86 3.15 -9.33
CA VAL A 79 -15.53 2.51 -10.48
C VAL A 79 -15.67 3.47 -11.65
N LEU A 80 -16.01 4.73 -11.39
CA LEU A 80 -16.23 5.76 -12.40
C LEU A 80 -14.97 6.15 -13.15
N MET A 81 -13.85 6.22 -12.43
CA MET A 81 -12.59 6.74 -12.92
C MET A 81 -11.54 5.66 -13.15
N ALA A 82 -11.88 4.39 -12.96
CA ALA A 82 -10.92 3.27 -12.98
C ALA A 82 -10.07 3.21 -14.24
N HIS A 83 -10.68 3.44 -15.42
CA HIS A 83 -9.96 3.41 -16.70
C HIS A 83 -8.97 4.56 -16.88
N VAL A 84 -9.21 5.70 -16.25
CA VAL A 84 -8.35 6.89 -16.32
C VAL A 84 -7.31 6.87 -15.22
N LEU A 85 -7.74 6.70 -13.98
CA LEU A 85 -6.84 6.71 -12.82
C LEU A 85 -5.93 5.49 -12.81
N GLY A 86 -6.45 4.33 -13.20
CA GLY A 86 -5.74 3.07 -13.02
C GLY A 86 -5.77 2.61 -11.57
N TYR A 87 -4.74 1.88 -11.18
CA TYR A 87 -4.61 1.34 -9.82
C TYR A 87 -3.15 1.21 -9.41
N VAL A 88 -2.94 1.09 -8.11
CA VAL A 88 -1.64 0.76 -7.52
C VAL A 88 -1.63 -0.68 -7.02
N ALA A 89 -0.47 -1.34 -7.11
CA ALA A 89 -0.24 -2.64 -6.49
C ALA A 89 1.21 -2.74 -6.02
N GLU A 90 1.52 -3.78 -5.25
CA GLU A 90 2.87 -4.01 -4.74
C GLU A 90 3.89 -4.10 -5.89
N ALA A 91 5.05 -3.49 -5.67
CA ALA A 91 6.17 -3.52 -6.62
C ALA A 91 6.67 -4.96 -6.80
N ASN A 92 6.84 -5.36 -8.05
CA ASN A 92 7.44 -6.65 -8.38
C ASN A 92 8.98 -6.58 -8.42
N GLU A 93 9.64 -7.72 -8.59
CA GLU A 93 11.11 -7.80 -8.61
C GLU A 93 11.72 -6.98 -9.75
N ASP A 94 11.13 -7.04 -10.95
CA ASP A 94 11.60 -6.29 -12.12
C ASP A 94 11.49 -4.76 -11.94
N GLU A 95 10.46 -4.30 -11.24
CA GLU A 95 10.26 -2.88 -10.93
C GLU A 95 11.27 -2.41 -9.88
N MET A 96 11.55 -3.21 -8.87
CA MET A 96 12.57 -2.92 -7.85
C MET A 96 13.99 -2.93 -8.42
N GLU A 97 14.28 -3.77 -9.43
CA GLU A 97 15.58 -3.74 -10.14
C GLU A 97 15.78 -2.45 -10.96
N LYS A 98 14.68 -1.93 -11.53
CA LYS A 98 14.71 -0.71 -12.35
C LYS A 98 14.71 0.58 -11.55
N ASP A 99 14.16 0.56 -10.33
CA ASP A 99 14.03 1.72 -9.46
C ASP A 99 14.57 1.38 -8.06
N PRO A 100 15.82 1.79 -7.76
CA PRO A 100 16.47 1.52 -6.47
C PRO A 100 15.75 2.13 -5.25
N ASP A 101 14.86 3.11 -5.48
CA ASP A 101 14.06 3.73 -4.42
C ASP A 101 12.90 2.83 -3.96
N LEU A 102 12.61 1.76 -4.71
CA LEU A 102 11.57 0.80 -4.37
C LEU A 102 12.11 -0.30 -3.45
N ALA A 103 11.33 -0.62 -2.45
CA ALA A 103 11.59 -1.71 -1.53
C ALA A 103 10.42 -2.70 -1.52
N MET A 104 10.66 -3.89 -0.97
CA MET A 104 9.64 -4.91 -0.78
C MET A 104 8.46 -4.35 0.05
N GLY A 105 7.24 -4.52 -0.46
CA GLY A 105 6.02 -4.00 0.16
C GLY A 105 5.65 -2.57 -0.24
N ASP A 106 6.46 -1.90 -1.08
CA ASP A 106 6.05 -0.63 -1.67
C ASP A 106 4.98 -0.83 -2.74
N THR A 107 4.11 0.17 -2.88
CA THR A 107 3.09 0.18 -3.92
C THR A 107 3.47 1.13 -5.04
N VAL A 108 3.24 0.70 -6.27
CA VAL A 108 3.51 1.47 -7.49
C VAL A 108 2.28 1.50 -8.40
N GLY A 109 2.16 2.53 -9.21
CA GLY A 109 1.12 2.63 -10.22
C GLY A 109 1.31 1.57 -11.32
N LYS A 110 0.27 0.77 -11.59
CA LYS A 110 0.32 -0.31 -12.59
C LYS A 110 -0.30 0.09 -13.92
N GLN A 111 -1.28 0.96 -13.89
CA GLN A 111 -2.00 1.43 -15.08
C GLN A 111 -2.46 2.88 -14.93
N GLY A 112 -2.90 3.48 -16.05
CA GLY A 112 -3.52 4.79 -16.09
C GLY A 112 -2.61 5.91 -15.60
N LEU A 113 -3.22 6.91 -14.99
CA LEU A 113 -2.50 8.06 -14.44
C LEU A 113 -1.61 7.69 -13.27
N GLU A 114 -1.98 6.71 -12.47
CA GLU A 114 -1.11 6.19 -11.39
C GLU A 114 0.22 5.68 -11.94
N TYR A 115 0.22 5.01 -13.09
CA TYR A 115 1.45 4.57 -13.74
C TYR A 115 2.23 5.72 -14.38
N VAL A 116 1.56 6.57 -15.15
CA VAL A 116 2.22 7.66 -15.91
C VAL A 116 2.82 8.71 -14.98
N LEU A 117 2.14 9.00 -13.86
CA LEU A 117 2.53 10.03 -12.91
C LEU A 117 3.16 9.45 -11.63
N GLU A 118 3.54 8.18 -11.64
CA GLU A 118 4.05 7.43 -10.49
C GLU A 118 5.08 8.24 -9.68
N LYS A 119 6.14 8.74 -10.33
CA LYS A 119 7.22 9.49 -9.67
C LYS A 119 6.76 10.79 -9.01
N ARG A 120 5.74 11.44 -9.57
CA ARG A 120 5.17 12.66 -8.98
C ARG A 120 4.24 12.36 -7.81
N LEU A 121 3.44 11.30 -7.93
CA LEU A 121 2.43 10.92 -6.94
C LEU A 121 3.01 10.20 -5.73
N ARG A 122 4.10 9.46 -5.89
CA ARG A 122 4.75 8.66 -4.83
C ARG A 122 5.37 9.53 -3.74
N GLY A 123 5.96 10.69 -4.11
CA GLY A 123 6.74 11.52 -3.20
C GLY A 123 8.12 10.93 -2.90
N VAL A 124 8.72 11.38 -1.81
CA VAL A 124 10.06 10.96 -1.39
C VAL A 124 10.00 10.31 -0.02
N LYS A 125 10.59 9.12 0.09
CA LYS A 125 10.69 8.40 1.35
C LYS A 125 11.56 9.14 2.36
N GLY A 126 11.16 9.08 3.62
CA GLY A 126 12.03 9.48 4.72
C GLY A 126 13.07 8.40 5.00
N VAL A 127 14.20 8.84 5.56
CA VAL A 127 15.27 7.95 6.01
C VAL A 127 15.45 8.11 7.52
N ARG A 128 15.41 6.98 8.23
CA ARG A 128 15.70 6.91 9.67
C ARG A 128 16.93 6.05 9.90
N GLN A 129 17.79 6.49 10.78
CA GLN A 129 18.86 5.67 11.33
C GLN A 129 18.37 5.06 12.63
N VAL A 130 18.42 3.75 12.72
CA VAL A 130 18.06 3.00 13.93
C VAL A 130 19.33 2.48 14.55
N GLU A 131 19.57 2.86 15.80
CA GLU A 131 20.64 2.30 16.63
C GLU A 131 20.15 1.00 17.25
N VAL A 132 20.95 -0.06 17.10
CA VAL A 132 20.61 -1.39 17.64
C VAL A 132 21.68 -1.88 18.58
N ASP A 133 21.28 -2.66 19.59
CA ASP A 133 22.22 -3.35 20.47
C ASP A 133 22.87 -4.56 19.77
N ALA A 134 23.76 -5.25 20.47
CA ALA A 134 24.45 -6.43 19.96
C ALA A 134 23.50 -7.60 19.62
N THR A 135 22.26 -7.56 20.07
CA THR A 135 21.21 -8.55 19.79
C THR A 135 20.24 -8.10 18.69
N GLY A 136 20.46 -6.90 18.10
CA GLY A 136 19.62 -6.34 17.06
C GLY A 136 18.36 -5.63 17.55
N ARG A 137 18.25 -5.31 18.86
CA ARG A 137 17.10 -4.59 19.41
C ARG A 137 17.27 -3.09 19.21
N PRO A 138 16.21 -2.38 18.76
CA PRO A 138 16.27 -0.92 18.64
C PRO A 138 16.52 -0.25 19.99
N MET A 139 17.53 0.61 20.06
CA MET A 139 17.88 1.40 21.24
C MET A 139 17.52 2.88 21.08
N GLY A 140 17.46 3.34 19.85
CA GLY A 140 17.09 4.71 19.51
C GLY A 140 16.91 4.89 18.01
N GLU A 141 16.27 5.99 17.63
CA GLU A 141 16.13 6.35 16.21
C GLU A 141 16.37 7.84 15.98
N THR A 142 17.00 8.16 14.87
CA THR A 142 17.23 9.52 14.40
C THR A 142 16.71 9.67 12.97
N VAL A 143 15.86 10.68 12.74
CA VAL A 143 15.39 11.00 11.39
C VAL A 143 16.49 11.74 10.65
N ILE A 144 17.06 11.12 9.62
CA ILE A 144 18.06 11.71 8.74
C ILE A 144 17.42 12.58 7.68
N GLN A 145 16.34 12.07 7.07
CA GLN A 145 15.59 12.75 6.03
C GLN A 145 14.09 12.58 6.29
N PRO A 146 13.32 13.69 6.43
CA PRO A 146 11.89 13.58 6.55
C PRO A 146 11.24 13.13 5.24
N ALA A 147 10.18 12.33 5.33
CA ALA A 147 9.38 11.97 4.17
C ALA A 147 8.69 13.21 3.58
N ARG A 148 8.60 13.29 2.25
CA ARG A 148 7.86 14.34 1.54
C ARG A 148 6.70 13.70 0.77
N PRO A 149 5.46 14.25 0.89
CA PRO A 149 4.33 13.77 0.11
C PRO A 149 4.57 14.00 -1.39
N GLY A 150 3.86 13.22 -2.22
CA GLY A 150 3.82 13.47 -3.65
C GLY A 150 3.06 14.76 -3.99
N GLU A 151 3.08 15.10 -5.25
CA GLU A 151 2.41 16.28 -5.77
C GLU A 151 0.91 16.05 -5.97
N ASP A 152 0.12 17.09 -5.75
CA ASP A 152 -1.27 17.10 -6.16
C ASP A 152 -1.36 17.28 -7.68
N VAL A 153 -2.25 16.51 -8.31
CA VAL A 153 -2.47 16.56 -9.76
C VAL A 153 -3.93 16.91 -10.05
N THR A 154 -4.14 18.01 -10.77
CA THR A 154 -5.46 18.41 -11.25
C THR A 154 -5.67 17.89 -12.67
N LEU A 155 -6.79 17.19 -12.86
CA LEU A 155 -7.18 16.67 -14.19
C LEU A 155 -8.12 17.63 -14.89
N SER A 156 -8.16 17.59 -16.21
CA SER A 156 -9.13 18.33 -17.04
C SER A 156 -10.53 17.70 -17.05
N ILE A 157 -10.70 16.54 -16.42
CA ILE A 157 -11.97 15.80 -16.40
C ILE A 157 -12.97 16.49 -15.46
N ASP A 158 -14.14 16.84 -16.00
CA ASP A 158 -15.27 17.31 -15.22
C ASP A 158 -16.05 16.09 -14.67
N LEU A 159 -16.17 15.99 -13.35
CA LEU A 159 -16.79 14.86 -12.68
C LEU A 159 -18.28 14.72 -13.03
N LYS A 160 -19.01 15.82 -13.22
CA LYS A 160 -20.45 15.79 -13.55
C LYS A 160 -20.66 15.24 -14.96
N THR A 161 -19.85 15.68 -15.89
CA THR A 161 -19.87 15.20 -17.27
C THR A 161 -19.51 13.72 -17.35
N GLN A 162 -18.52 13.28 -16.58
CA GLN A 162 -18.15 11.88 -16.47
C GLN A 162 -19.28 11.01 -15.93
N LEU A 163 -19.97 11.45 -14.86
CA LEU A 163 -21.13 10.76 -14.27
C LEU A 163 -22.27 10.64 -15.31
N LEU A 164 -22.57 11.71 -16.02
CA LEU A 164 -23.59 11.70 -17.05
C LEU A 164 -23.27 10.70 -18.18
N GLY A 165 -22.01 10.69 -18.65
CA GLY A 165 -21.55 9.75 -19.66
C GLY A 165 -21.72 8.30 -19.23
N MET A 166 -21.38 7.97 -17.98
CA MET A 166 -21.60 6.62 -17.45
C MET A 166 -23.08 6.23 -17.34
N GLU A 167 -23.93 7.16 -16.92
CA GLU A 167 -25.37 6.90 -16.85
C GLU A 167 -25.97 6.64 -18.23
N MET A 168 -25.55 7.40 -19.25
CA MET A 168 -25.97 7.20 -20.63
C MET A 168 -25.53 5.86 -21.21
N LEU A 169 -24.41 5.32 -20.78
CA LEU A 169 -23.87 4.02 -21.20
C LEU A 169 -24.42 2.84 -20.38
N LYS A 170 -25.18 3.08 -19.32
CA LYS A 170 -25.67 2.02 -18.44
C LYS A 170 -26.43 0.96 -19.22
N GLY A 171 -25.95 -0.29 -19.13
CA GLY A 171 -26.53 -1.44 -19.87
C GLY A 171 -26.21 -1.46 -21.37
N LYS A 172 -25.31 -0.61 -21.86
CA LYS A 172 -24.87 -0.56 -23.25
C LYS A 172 -23.36 -0.78 -23.34
N ALA A 173 -22.90 -1.41 -24.42
CA ALA A 173 -21.50 -1.44 -24.77
C ALA A 173 -21.20 -0.24 -25.69
N GLY A 174 -20.22 0.59 -25.31
CA GLY A 174 -19.89 1.79 -26.08
C GLY A 174 -18.85 2.67 -25.38
N ALA A 175 -18.56 3.80 -25.98
CA ALA A 175 -17.71 4.85 -25.43
C ALA A 175 -18.38 6.21 -25.60
N VAL A 176 -18.11 7.12 -24.66
CA VAL A 176 -18.50 8.52 -24.77
C VAL A 176 -17.21 9.35 -24.77
N VAL A 177 -17.09 10.22 -25.75
CA VAL A 177 -15.99 11.19 -25.85
C VAL A 177 -16.61 12.57 -25.80
N VAL A 178 -16.15 13.40 -24.89
CA VAL A 178 -16.57 14.79 -24.75
C VAL A 178 -15.36 15.69 -24.98
N MET A 179 -15.52 16.63 -25.88
CA MET A 179 -14.45 17.57 -26.25
C MET A 179 -14.96 19.01 -26.15
N GLU A 180 -14.17 19.87 -25.58
CA GLU A 180 -14.45 21.28 -25.53
C GLU A 180 -14.32 21.89 -26.95
N ALA A 181 -15.40 22.49 -27.45
CA ALA A 181 -15.49 22.94 -28.82
C ALA A 181 -14.44 24.03 -29.20
N ASP A 182 -14.12 24.91 -28.23
CA ASP A 182 -13.22 26.05 -28.49
C ASP A 182 -11.75 25.68 -28.39
N THR A 183 -11.38 24.74 -27.51
CA THR A 183 -9.96 24.42 -27.23
C THR A 183 -9.53 23.05 -27.74
N GLY A 184 -10.46 22.19 -28.10
CA GLY A 184 -10.20 20.80 -28.47
C GLY A 184 -9.73 19.91 -27.31
N ARG A 185 -9.86 20.32 -26.07
CA ARG A 185 -9.53 19.50 -24.88
C ARG A 185 -10.55 18.37 -24.71
N LEU A 186 -10.02 17.18 -24.40
CA LEU A 186 -10.79 15.98 -24.06
C LEU A 186 -10.98 15.88 -22.55
#